data_b7be62b0821975c575cc2ed9a2dc602f
#
_entry.id   b7be62b0821975c575cc2ed9a2dc602f
#
_cell.length_a   1.000
_cell.length_b   1.000
_cell.length_c   1.000
_cell.angle_alpha   90.00
_cell.angle_beta   90.00
_cell.angle_gamma   90.00
#
_symmetry.space_group_name_H-M   'P 1'
#
loop_
_entity.id
_entity.type
_entity.pdbx_description
1 polymer ?
#
loop_
_entity_poly.entity_id
_entity_poly.type
_entity_poly.pdbx_seq_one_letter_code
_entity_poly.pdbx_strand_id
1 'polypeptide(L)'
;MKILITKFRSIGDVILLTPLIRNLKASYPDSEIDLMVNRGTEVLVLHNPNINHIILHDRFKLRAMPIWQRIKTEFRTLRGIRKNHYDIVISSDRGDRGAQIAYFCGAKIRIGRVGSKGYINKNTFTHYFSFQGERHIVDLNLDPLRLLSLPINDKGLDVYCSSKDNDKAREIVKDSGNFIHIHPVSQCMYKCIGDKVMAQIIDYCELELKTKVVLTAAPVDQELARVANILKHTKSKPINLSGKLTLLETSALNKLAQMLIVVDTAIMHIATANDIPVLAFFGPTAVDNWGPWDKALT
;
A
#
# COMPACT_ATOMS: atom_id res chain seq x y z
N MET A 1 -21.39 -15.74 3.17
CA MET A 1 -20.00 -16.25 3.27
C MET A 1 -19.11 -15.16 3.87
N LYS A 2 -18.20 -15.53 4.80
CA LYS A 2 -17.27 -14.58 5.44
C LYS A 2 -15.82 -14.89 5.07
N ILE A 3 -15.10 -13.87 4.64
CA ILE A 3 -13.72 -13.98 4.17
C ILE A 3 -12.84 -13.08 5.03
N LEU A 4 -11.75 -13.61 5.59
CA LEU A 4 -10.73 -12.82 6.26
C LEU A 4 -9.47 -12.76 5.39
N ILE A 5 -8.99 -11.56 5.10
CA ILE A 5 -7.69 -11.34 4.44
C ILE A 5 -6.73 -10.74 5.46
N THR A 6 -5.50 -11.22 5.52
CA THR A 6 -4.48 -10.68 6.42
C THR A 6 -3.27 -10.15 5.66
N LYS A 7 -2.79 -8.95 6.06
CA LYS A 7 -1.58 -8.31 5.52
C LYS A 7 -0.86 -7.49 6.60
N PHE A 8 0.29 -7.98 7.09
CA PHE A 8 1.05 -7.36 8.18
C PHE A 8 2.35 -6.68 7.70
N ARG A 9 2.29 -6.04 6.55
CA ARG A 9 3.42 -5.37 5.94
C ARG A 9 3.25 -3.84 5.93
N SER A 10 3.94 -3.18 5.00
CA SER A 10 3.89 -1.73 4.81
C SER A 10 2.56 -1.28 4.20
N ILE A 11 2.31 0.02 4.22
CA ILE A 11 1.13 0.65 3.64
C ILE A 11 1.04 0.41 2.12
N GLY A 12 2.19 0.43 1.42
CA GLY A 12 2.25 0.09 -0.01
C GLY A 12 1.84 -1.36 -0.29
N ASP A 13 2.20 -2.31 0.58
CA ASP A 13 1.77 -3.70 0.45
C ASP A 13 0.26 -3.88 0.58
N VAL A 14 -0.42 -3.02 1.35
CA VAL A 14 -1.88 -3.10 1.55
C VAL A 14 -2.63 -2.66 0.30
N ILE A 15 -2.21 -1.57 -0.36
CA ILE A 15 -2.84 -1.13 -1.62
C ILE A 15 -2.70 -2.18 -2.72
N LEU A 16 -1.57 -2.91 -2.76
CA LEU A 16 -1.31 -3.97 -3.73
C LEU A 16 -2.18 -5.22 -3.54
N LEU A 17 -3.05 -5.26 -2.52
CA LEU A 17 -4.08 -6.30 -2.31
C LEU A 17 -5.45 -5.92 -2.87
N THR A 18 -5.67 -4.66 -3.24
CA THR A 18 -7.01 -4.19 -3.63
C THR A 18 -7.60 -4.95 -4.83
N PRO A 19 -6.82 -5.39 -5.85
CA PRO A 19 -7.34 -6.23 -6.92
C PRO A 19 -7.86 -7.59 -6.43
N LEU A 20 -7.18 -8.23 -5.46
CA LEU A 20 -7.67 -9.47 -4.85
C LEU A 20 -9.02 -9.25 -4.18
N ILE A 21 -9.16 -8.19 -3.37
CA ILE A 21 -10.38 -7.86 -2.63
C ILE A 21 -11.54 -7.64 -3.59
N ARG A 22 -11.31 -6.82 -4.65
CA ARG A 22 -12.34 -6.51 -5.66
C ARG A 22 -12.81 -7.75 -6.41
N ASN A 23 -11.91 -8.59 -6.90
CA ASN A 23 -12.27 -9.82 -7.62
C ASN A 23 -12.97 -10.86 -6.72
N LEU A 24 -12.59 -10.96 -5.44
CA LEU A 24 -13.30 -11.79 -4.47
C LEU A 24 -14.74 -11.28 -4.28
N LYS A 25 -14.92 -9.96 -4.13
CA LYS A 25 -16.26 -9.36 -4.00
C LYS A 25 -17.08 -9.52 -5.25
N ALA A 26 -16.49 -9.41 -6.44
CA ALA A 26 -17.15 -9.66 -7.71
C ALA A 26 -17.59 -11.13 -7.88
N SER A 27 -16.74 -12.08 -7.43
CA SER A 27 -17.04 -13.52 -7.48
C SER A 27 -18.07 -13.96 -6.42
N TYR A 28 -18.08 -13.26 -5.28
CA TYR A 28 -18.97 -13.53 -4.15
C TYR A 28 -19.66 -12.24 -3.68
N PRO A 29 -20.67 -11.73 -4.42
CA PRO A 29 -21.28 -10.41 -4.16
C PRO A 29 -21.84 -10.26 -2.74
N ASP A 30 -22.43 -11.33 -2.18
CA ASP A 30 -23.04 -11.35 -0.85
C ASP A 30 -22.05 -11.70 0.26
N SER A 31 -20.74 -11.77 -0.03
CA SER A 31 -19.73 -12.06 0.98
C SER A 31 -19.44 -10.86 1.86
N GLU A 32 -19.13 -11.12 3.13
CA GLU A 32 -18.48 -10.15 4.03
C GLU A 32 -16.97 -10.36 3.95
N ILE A 33 -16.24 -9.34 3.54
CA ILE A 33 -14.78 -9.36 3.44
C ILE A 33 -14.20 -8.47 4.54
N ASP A 34 -13.49 -9.08 5.47
CA ASP A 34 -12.77 -8.39 6.53
C ASP A 34 -11.27 -8.38 6.22
N LEU A 35 -10.62 -7.25 6.47
CA LEU A 35 -9.19 -7.08 6.24
C LEU A 35 -8.46 -6.84 7.57
N MET A 36 -7.50 -7.69 7.92
CA MET A 36 -6.67 -7.49 9.11
C MET A 36 -5.28 -7.01 8.72
N VAL A 37 -4.90 -5.83 9.22
CA VAL A 37 -3.66 -5.12 8.88
C VAL A 37 -2.97 -4.57 10.13
N ASN A 38 -1.70 -4.17 9.99
CA ASN A 38 -1.04 -3.39 11.04
C ASN A 38 -1.68 -2.02 11.18
N ARG A 39 -1.83 -1.54 12.42
CA ARG A 39 -2.28 -0.17 12.69
C ARG A 39 -1.37 0.85 11.98
N GLY A 40 -1.99 1.80 11.29
CA GLY A 40 -1.33 2.84 10.47
C GLY A 40 -1.13 2.45 9.01
N THR A 41 -1.41 1.18 8.61
CA THR A 41 -1.35 0.77 7.21
C THR A 41 -2.72 0.68 6.54
N GLU A 42 -3.80 0.86 7.30
CA GLU A 42 -5.19 0.83 6.84
C GLU A 42 -5.62 2.04 6.01
N VAL A 43 -4.89 3.14 6.11
CA VAL A 43 -5.34 4.46 5.63
C VAL A 43 -5.78 4.45 4.17
N LEU A 44 -5.06 3.76 3.28
CA LEU A 44 -5.38 3.72 1.85
C LEU A 44 -6.60 2.86 1.50
N VAL A 45 -7.10 2.07 2.42
CA VAL A 45 -8.24 1.16 2.20
C VAL A 45 -9.45 1.49 3.09
N LEU A 46 -9.39 2.58 3.88
CA LEU A 46 -10.47 2.98 4.80
C LEU A 46 -11.82 3.16 4.13
N HIS A 47 -11.84 3.66 2.91
CA HIS A 47 -13.06 3.94 2.15
C HIS A 47 -13.32 2.92 1.04
N ASN A 48 -12.64 1.77 1.07
CA ASN A 48 -12.85 0.75 0.04
C ASN A 48 -14.21 0.05 0.23
N PRO A 49 -15.15 0.18 -0.72
CA PRO A 49 -16.52 -0.34 -0.58
C PRO A 49 -16.59 -1.87 -0.55
N ASN A 50 -15.52 -2.55 -0.93
CA ASN A 50 -15.45 -4.01 -0.95
C ASN A 50 -14.97 -4.60 0.39
N ILE A 51 -14.62 -3.77 1.38
CA ILE A 51 -14.19 -4.18 2.72
C ILE A 51 -15.30 -3.88 3.72
N ASN A 52 -15.76 -4.89 4.44
CA ASN A 52 -16.80 -4.73 5.46
C ASN A 52 -16.22 -4.22 6.78
N HIS A 53 -15.14 -4.84 7.28
CA HIS A 53 -14.48 -4.41 8.51
C HIS A 53 -12.97 -4.45 8.37
N ILE A 54 -12.30 -3.46 9.00
CA ILE A 54 -10.84 -3.42 9.12
C ILE A 54 -10.46 -3.77 10.56
N ILE A 55 -9.70 -4.85 10.73
CA ILE A 55 -9.22 -5.33 12.02
C ILE A 55 -7.77 -4.86 12.18
N LEU A 56 -7.52 -4.03 13.20
CA LEU A 56 -6.20 -3.44 13.42
C LEU A 56 -5.36 -4.28 14.36
N HIS A 57 -4.17 -4.65 13.92
CA HIS A 57 -3.15 -5.30 14.73
C HIS A 57 -2.09 -4.27 15.16
N ASP A 58 -2.08 -3.90 16.43
CA ASP A 58 -1.14 -2.93 16.97
C ASP A 58 0.11 -3.61 17.53
N ARG A 59 1.06 -3.93 16.64
CA ARG A 59 2.30 -4.61 17.02
C ARG A 59 3.17 -3.82 18.00
N PHE A 60 3.14 -2.48 17.92
CA PHE A 60 3.95 -1.63 18.79
C PHE A 60 3.39 -1.62 20.21
N LYS A 61 2.06 -1.46 20.34
CA LYS A 61 1.38 -1.57 21.62
C LYS A 61 1.60 -2.95 22.26
N LEU A 62 1.49 -4.03 21.47
CA LEU A 62 1.71 -5.39 21.96
C LEU A 62 3.16 -5.62 22.43
N ARG A 63 4.15 -5.06 21.76
CA ARG A 63 5.56 -5.16 22.18
C ARG A 63 5.86 -4.40 23.45
N ALA A 64 5.17 -3.29 23.68
CA ALA A 64 5.33 -2.48 24.89
C ALA A 64 4.61 -3.07 26.12
N MET A 65 3.70 -4.06 25.94
CA MET A 65 2.97 -4.69 27.03
C MET A 65 3.82 -5.70 27.80
N PRO A 66 3.59 -5.84 29.14
CA PRO A 66 4.08 -6.98 29.90
C PRO A 66 3.61 -8.30 29.28
N ILE A 67 4.47 -9.33 29.39
CA ILE A 67 4.25 -10.62 28.69
C ILE A 67 2.86 -11.21 28.96
N TRP A 68 2.37 -11.17 30.19
CA TRP A 68 1.05 -11.69 30.57
C TRP A 68 -0.11 -10.94 29.93
N GLN A 69 -0.02 -9.62 29.84
CA GLN A 69 -1.02 -8.79 29.18
C GLN A 69 -1.00 -9.04 27.66
N ARG A 70 0.18 -9.22 27.09
CA ARG A 70 0.36 -9.57 25.68
C ARG A 70 -0.31 -10.90 25.37
N ILE A 71 -0.04 -11.96 26.14
CA ILE A 71 -0.65 -13.29 25.95
C ILE A 71 -2.17 -13.20 26.05
N LYS A 72 -2.70 -12.51 27.06
CA LYS A 72 -4.15 -12.32 27.23
C LYS A 72 -4.79 -11.57 26.07
N THR A 73 -4.11 -10.56 25.56
CA THR A 73 -4.58 -9.76 24.41
C THR A 73 -4.57 -10.59 23.13
N GLU A 74 -3.51 -11.35 22.89
CA GLU A 74 -3.39 -12.26 21.75
C GLU A 74 -4.47 -13.34 21.77
N PHE A 75 -4.68 -13.97 22.93
CA PHE A 75 -5.74 -14.98 23.10
C PHE A 75 -7.13 -14.38 22.84
N ARG A 76 -7.39 -13.16 23.35
CA ARG A 76 -8.66 -12.45 23.10
C ARG A 76 -8.85 -12.16 21.61
N THR A 77 -7.80 -11.72 20.91
CA THR A 77 -7.83 -11.46 19.46
C THR A 77 -8.15 -12.75 18.70
N LEU A 78 -7.43 -13.84 18.95
CA LEU A 78 -7.67 -15.13 18.28
C LEU A 78 -9.06 -15.68 18.56
N ARG A 79 -9.54 -15.57 19.81
CA ARG A 79 -10.91 -15.97 20.16
C ARG A 79 -11.96 -15.11 19.45
N GLY A 80 -11.72 -13.79 19.31
CA GLY A 80 -12.59 -12.90 18.55
C GLY A 80 -12.67 -13.30 17.09
N ILE A 81 -11.53 -13.55 16.46
CA ILE A 81 -11.45 -14.00 15.06
C ILE A 81 -12.21 -15.34 14.87
N ARG A 82 -12.02 -16.30 15.80
CA ARG A 82 -12.71 -17.60 15.71
C ARG A 82 -14.23 -17.47 15.85
N LYS A 83 -14.72 -16.54 16.65
CA LYS A 83 -16.16 -16.27 16.84
C LYS A 83 -16.85 -15.70 15.58
N ASN A 84 -16.08 -15.11 14.66
CA ASN A 84 -16.64 -14.58 13.42
C ASN A 84 -17.00 -15.67 12.40
N HIS A 85 -16.57 -16.93 12.61
CA HIS A 85 -16.87 -18.07 11.76
C HIS A 85 -16.55 -17.82 10.27
N TYR A 86 -15.31 -17.40 9.98
CA TYR A 86 -14.86 -17.22 8.61
C TYR A 86 -14.86 -18.54 7.84
N ASP A 87 -15.38 -18.51 6.62
CA ASP A 87 -15.36 -19.63 5.68
C ASP A 87 -14.00 -19.77 4.99
N ILE A 88 -13.42 -18.63 4.63
CA ILE A 88 -12.14 -18.52 3.92
C ILE A 88 -11.22 -17.55 4.68
N VAL A 89 -9.96 -17.96 4.85
CA VAL A 89 -8.89 -17.06 5.32
C VAL A 89 -7.76 -17.04 4.31
N ILE A 90 -7.33 -15.82 3.92
CA ILE A 90 -6.24 -15.59 2.97
C ILE A 90 -5.13 -14.83 3.68
N SER A 91 -3.93 -15.42 3.78
CA SER A 91 -2.73 -14.77 4.31
C SER A 91 -1.76 -14.47 3.18
N SER A 92 -1.63 -13.18 2.81
CA SER A 92 -0.75 -12.73 1.73
C SER A 92 0.68 -12.42 2.19
N ASP A 93 1.03 -12.75 3.44
CA ASP A 93 2.36 -12.56 4.02
C ASP A 93 3.11 -13.88 4.18
N ARG A 94 4.45 -13.79 4.19
CA ARG A 94 5.34 -14.93 4.53
C ARG A 94 5.52 -15.12 6.04
N GLY A 95 4.91 -14.27 6.86
CA GLY A 95 5.14 -14.21 8.30
C GLY A 95 4.27 -15.20 9.08
N ASP A 96 4.77 -15.61 10.25
CA ASP A 96 4.10 -16.56 11.13
C ASP A 96 2.74 -16.03 11.66
N ARG A 97 2.57 -14.71 11.72
CA ARG A 97 1.33 -14.11 12.24
C ARG A 97 0.10 -14.48 11.40
N GLY A 98 0.20 -14.37 10.09
CA GLY A 98 -0.88 -14.77 9.18
C GLY A 98 -1.19 -16.26 9.27
N ALA A 99 -0.16 -17.09 9.40
CA ALA A 99 -0.29 -18.52 9.59
C ALA A 99 -0.98 -18.87 10.93
N GLN A 100 -0.60 -18.22 12.03
CA GLN A 100 -1.25 -18.39 13.34
C GLN A 100 -2.75 -18.05 13.27
N ILE A 101 -3.09 -16.91 12.66
CA ILE A 101 -4.49 -16.50 12.48
C ILE A 101 -5.24 -17.52 11.65
N ALA A 102 -4.68 -17.95 10.52
CA ALA A 102 -5.29 -18.96 9.66
C ALA A 102 -5.53 -20.29 10.38
N TYR A 103 -4.59 -20.73 11.23
CA TYR A 103 -4.74 -21.95 12.02
C TYR A 103 -5.85 -21.85 13.08
N PHE A 104 -5.86 -20.74 13.84
CA PHE A 104 -6.78 -20.59 14.96
C PHE A 104 -8.18 -20.10 14.58
N CYS A 105 -8.37 -19.50 13.39
CA CYS A 105 -9.68 -18.98 12.97
C CYS A 105 -10.74 -20.06 12.78
N GLY A 106 -10.33 -21.30 12.47
CA GLY A 106 -11.25 -22.42 12.25
C GLY A 106 -11.88 -22.46 10.85
N ALA A 107 -11.40 -21.64 9.91
CA ALA A 107 -11.88 -21.65 8.53
C ALA A 107 -11.59 -22.98 7.82
N LYS A 108 -12.55 -23.42 7.01
CA LYS A 108 -12.40 -24.64 6.19
C LYS A 108 -11.36 -24.46 5.09
N ILE A 109 -11.34 -23.29 4.45
CA ILE A 109 -10.40 -22.93 3.40
C ILE A 109 -9.40 -21.93 3.97
N ARG A 110 -8.12 -22.31 4.00
CA ARG A 110 -7.03 -21.47 4.48
C ARG A 110 -5.96 -21.38 3.41
N ILE A 111 -5.83 -20.22 2.81
CA ILE A 111 -4.90 -19.96 1.70
C ILE A 111 -3.75 -19.12 2.24
N GLY A 112 -2.53 -19.52 1.95
CA GLY A 112 -1.38 -18.79 2.46
C GLY A 112 -0.18 -18.76 1.54
N ARG A 113 0.57 -17.66 1.66
CA ARG A 113 1.86 -17.49 1.02
C ARG A 113 2.93 -18.19 1.85
N VAL A 114 3.54 -19.25 1.30
CA VAL A 114 4.62 -19.96 1.98
C VAL A 114 5.98 -19.47 1.51
N GLY A 115 6.93 -19.40 2.45
CA GLY A 115 8.34 -19.16 2.15
C GLY A 115 9.09 -20.48 1.92
N SER A 116 10.32 -20.39 1.41
CA SER A 116 11.21 -21.55 1.23
C SER A 116 11.67 -22.17 2.57
N LYS A 117 11.54 -21.42 3.66
CA LYS A 117 11.95 -21.83 5.02
C LYS A 117 10.76 -21.68 5.97
N GLY A 118 10.17 -22.78 6.43
CA GLY A 118 9.14 -22.73 7.45
C GLY A 118 8.26 -23.97 7.49
N TYR A 119 8.53 -24.86 8.47
CA TYR A 119 7.76 -26.08 8.68
C TYR A 119 6.31 -25.82 9.10
N ILE A 120 6.06 -24.69 9.78
CA ILE A 120 4.74 -24.31 10.31
C ILE A 120 3.77 -23.91 9.19
N ASN A 121 4.26 -23.39 8.07
CA ASN A 121 3.41 -22.78 7.04
C ASN A 121 2.64 -23.80 6.18
N LYS A 122 3.25 -24.93 5.80
CA LYS A 122 2.59 -25.90 4.90
C LYS A 122 1.40 -26.61 5.55
N ASN A 123 1.53 -27.01 6.82
CA ASN A 123 0.48 -27.75 7.53
C ASN A 123 -0.66 -26.86 8.04
N THR A 124 -0.46 -25.53 8.05
CA THR A 124 -1.47 -24.57 8.48
C THR A 124 -2.48 -24.27 7.38
N PHE A 125 -2.03 -24.27 6.13
CA PHE A 125 -2.86 -23.88 4.99
C PHE A 125 -3.41 -25.11 4.27
N THR A 126 -4.65 -25.04 3.80
CA THR A 126 -5.25 -26.03 2.93
C THR A 126 -4.79 -25.86 1.49
N HIS A 127 -4.51 -24.61 1.10
CA HIS A 127 -3.97 -24.25 -0.20
C HIS A 127 -2.84 -23.24 0.02
N TYR A 128 -1.78 -23.34 -0.76
CA TYR A 128 -0.66 -22.41 -0.61
C TYR A 128 -0.06 -22.03 -1.96
N PHE A 129 0.53 -20.85 -1.99
CA PHE A 129 1.28 -20.34 -3.13
C PHE A 129 2.65 -19.83 -2.67
N SER A 130 3.59 -19.80 -3.59
CA SER A 130 4.94 -19.32 -3.31
C SER A 130 5.39 -18.32 -4.37
N PHE A 131 6.34 -17.50 -4.00
CA PHE A 131 7.00 -16.62 -4.95
C PHE A 131 7.91 -17.46 -5.84
N GLN A 132 7.61 -17.51 -7.12
CA GLN A 132 8.42 -18.16 -8.13
C GLN A 132 8.61 -17.18 -9.31
N GLY A 133 9.87 -16.97 -9.70
CA GLY A 133 10.22 -16.14 -10.83
C GLY A 133 10.08 -14.62 -10.61
N GLU A 134 10.15 -13.90 -11.72
CA GLU A 134 10.10 -12.43 -11.79
C GLU A 134 8.65 -11.96 -11.99
N ARG A 135 7.80 -12.22 -11.02
CA ARG A 135 6.39 -11.80 -11.06
C ARG A 135 6.17 -10.58 -10.20
N HIS A 136 5.39 -9.64 -10.69
CA HIS A 136 4.97 -8.49 -9.89
C HIS A 136 4.14 -8.93 -8.67
N ILE A 137 4.28 -8.21 -7.55
CA ILE A 137 3.62 -8.57 -6.28
C ILE A 137 2.08 -8.50 -6.38
N VAL A 138 1.51 -7.67 -7.24
CA VAL A 138 0.06 -7.63 -7.52
C VAL A 138 -0.38 -8.96 -8.12
N ASP A 139 0.30 -9.44 -9.15
CA ASP A 139 -0.05 -10.71 -9.81
C ASP A 139 0.11 -11.90 -8.85
N LEU A 140 1.12 -11.86 -7.98
CA LEU A 140 1.29 -12.84 -6.91
C LEU A 140 0.14 -12.79 -5.87
N ASN A 141 -0.33 -11.59 -5.52
CA ASN A 141 -1.45 -11.43 -4.60
C ASN A 141 -2.78 -11.94 -5.18
N LEU A 142 -2.86 -12.16 -6.50
CA LEU A 142 -4.03 -12.76 -7.17
C LEU A 142 -3.99 -14.30 -7.19
N ASP A 143 -2.92 -14.95 -6.75
CA ASP A 143 -2.85 -16.43 -6.69
C ASP A 143 -3.95 -17.08 -5.84
N PRO A 144 -4.45 -16.48 -4.74
CA PRO A 144 -5.61 -17.02 -4.04
C PRO A 144 -6.84 -17.20 -4.93
N LEU A 145 -7.09 -16.31 -5.91
CA LEU A 145 -8.18 -16.48 -6.87
C LEU A 145 -7.94 -17.68 -7.79
N ARG A 146 -6.71 -17.84 -8.28
CA ARG A 146 -6.33 -18.98 -9.14
C ARG A 146 -6.51 -20.30 -8.40
N LEU A 147 -6.12 -20.35 -7.12
CA LEU A 147 -6.29 -21.54 -6.27
C LEU A 147 -7.76 -21.85 -5.98
N LEU A 148 -8.64 -20.86 -5.98
CA LEU A 148 -10.09 -21.01 -5.85
C LEU A 148 -10.81 -21.20 -7.21
N SER A 149 -10.07 -21.24 -8.32
CA SER A 149 -10.60 -21.29 -9.69
C SER A 149 -11.59 -20.14 -9.99
N LEU A 150 -11.31 -18.95 -9.42
CA LEU A 150 -12.12 -17.75 -9.63
C LEU A 150 -11.55 -16.89 -10.78
N PRO A 151 -12.40 -16.18 -11.50
CA PRO A 151 -11.96 -15.28 -12.56
C PRO A 151 -11.19 -14.08 -11.99
N ILE A 152 -10.24 -13.59 -12.78
CA ILE A 152 -9.53 -12.33 -12.53
C ILE A 152 -9.97 -11.34 -13.60
N ASN A 153 -10.97 -10.53 -13.27
CA ASN A 153 -11.61 -9.61 -14.22
C ASN A 153 -10.88 -8.27 -14.31
N ASP A 154 -10.28 -7.82 -13.20
CA ASP A 154 -9.59 -6.54 -13.13
C ASP A 154 -8.40 -6.63 -12.17
N LYS A 155 -7.23 -6.19 -12.64
CA LYS A 155 -5.99 -6.19 -11.89
C LYS A 155 -5.57 -4.79 -11.42
N GLY A 156 -6.35 -3.74 -11.71
CA GLY A 156 -6.06 -2.36 -11.30
C GLY A 156 -6.09 -2.16 -9.79
N LEU A 157 -5.29 -1.24 -9.29
CA LEU A 157 -5.26 -0.87 -7.88
C LEU A 157 -6.40 0.10 -7.55
N ASP A 158 -6.80 0.14 -6.27
CA ASP A 158 -7.85 1.04 -5.78
C ASP A 158 -7.36 1.92 -4.63
N VAL A 159 -7.67 3.21 -4.70
CA VAL A 159 -7.62 4.14 -3.56
C VAL A 159 -8.86 5.03 -3.60
N TYR A 160 -9.58 5.09 -2.49
CA TYR A 160 -10.79 5.90 -2.35
C TYR A 160 -10.52 7.06 -1.40
N CYS A 161 -10.60 8.28 -1.93
CA CYS A 161 -10.51 9.51 -1.16
C CYS A 161 -11.90 10.02 -0.81
N SER A 162 -12.07 10.62 0.36
CA SER A 162 -13.32 11.29 0.72
C SER A 162 -13.52 12.58 -0.09
N SER A 163 -14.76 13.12 -0.10
CA SER A 163 -15.02 14.44 -0.69
C SER A 163 -14.13 15.52 -0.08
N LYS A 164 -13.95 15.48 1.24
CA LYS A 164 -13.10 16.42 1.98
C LYS A 164 -11.64 16.36 1.52
N ASP A 165 -11.06 15.19 1.28
CA ASP A 165 -9.70 15.04 0.76
C ASP A 165 -9.59 15.65 -0.64
N ASN A 166 -10.58 15.39 -1.50
CA ASN A 166 -10.62 15.91 -2.86
C ASN A 166 -10.78 17.45 -2.89
N ASP A 167 -11.65 18.01 -2.05
CA ASP A 167 -11.89 19.45 -2.00
C ASP A 167 -10.66 20.19 -1.47
N LYS A 168 -9.99 19.66 -0.45
CA LYS A 168 -8.75 20.20 0.06
C LYS A 168 -7.64 20.18 -0.99
N ALA A 169 -7.49 19.06 -1.73
CA ALA A 169 -6.51 18.97 -2.81
C ALA A 169 -6.76 20.03 -3.90
N ARG A 170 -8.03 20.21 -4.35
CA ARG A 170 -8.39 21.22 -5.34
C ARG A 170 -8.09 22.63 -4.86
N GLU A 171 -8.44 22.95 -3.61
CA GLU A 171 -8.18 24.27 -3.04
C GLU A 171 -6.69 24.62 -3.02
N ILE A 172 -5.84 23.65 -2.66
CA ILE A 172 -4.39 23.87 -2.60
C ILE A 172 -3.78 24.19 -3.96
N VAL A 173 -4.28 23.57 -5.03
CA VAL A 173 -3.70 23.72 -6.39
C VAL A 173 -4.56 24.56 -7.33
N LYS A 174 -5.59 25.27 -6.83
CA LYS A 174 -6.53 26.05 -7.64
C LYS A 174 -5.87 27.04 -8.59
N ASP A 175 -4.77 27.64 -8.14
CA ASP A 175 -4.02 28.67 -8.90
C ASP A 175 -2.76 28.10 -9.58
N SER A 176 -2.56 26.76 -9.53
CA SER A 176 -1.33 26.15 -10.04
C SER A 176 -1.39 25.84 -11.53
N GLY A 177 -2.59 25.77 -12.12
CA GLY A 177 -2.77 25.23 -13.46
C GLY A 177 -2.33 23.75 -13.54
N ASN A 178 -1.76 23.37 -14.66
CA ASN A 178 -1.15 22.04 -14.79
C ASN A 178 0.13 21.95 -13.96
N PHE A 179 0.32 20.86 -13.25
CA PHE A 179 1.51 20.66 -12.41
C PHE A 179 2.03 19.24 -12.43
N ILE A 180 3.31 19.09 -12.10
CA ILE A 180 3.98 17.81 -11.86
C ILE A 180 4.05 17.61 -10.34
N HIS A 181 3.56 16.48 -9.86
CA HIS A 181 3.74 16.05 -8.47
C HIS A 181 5.10 15.38 -8.31
N ILE A 182 5.92 15.83 -7.36
CA ILE A 182 7.20 15.20 -7.03
C ILE A 182 7.21 14.77 -5.57
N HIS A 183 7.47 13.47 -5.33
CA HIS A 183 7.69 12.92 -3.99
C HIS A 183 9.11 12.35 -3.91
N PRO A 184 10.10 13.18 -3.51
CA PRO A 184 11.52 12.90 -3.72
C PRO A 184 12.15 12.02 -2.65
N VAL A 185 11.37 11.58 -1.66
CA VAL A 185 11.85 10.92 -0.44
C VAL A 185 11.15 9.60 -0.18
N SER A 186 11.75 8.78 0.65
CA SER A 186 11.23 7.51 1.14
C SER A 186 11.71 7.31 2.57
N GLN A 187 10.94 6.61 3.39
CA GLN A 187 11.36 6.19 4.72
C GLN A 187 12.74 5.49 4.71
N CYS A 188 13.07 4.83 3.61
CA CYS A 188 14.38 4.21 3.38
C CYS A 188 15.26 5.15 2.55
N MET A 189 16.08 5.97 3.19
CA MET A 189 16.88 7.03 2.53
C MET A 189 17.83 6.52 1.43
N TYR A 190 18.28 5.27 1.50
CA TYR A 190 19.10 4.65 0.46
C TYR A 190 18.37 4.42 -0.88
N LYS A 191 17.05 4.58 -0.90
CA LYS A 191 16.22 4.54 -2.12
C LYS A 191 16.12 5.90 -2.81
N CYS A 192 16.54 6.97 -2.15
CA CYS A 192 16.44 8.32 -2.67
C CYS A 192 17.64 8.65 -3.55
N ILE A 193 17.40 9.37 -4.65
CA ILE A 193 18.47 9.91 -5.48
C ILE A 193 19.15 11.11 -4.81
N GLY A 194 20.34 11.50 -5.30
CA GLY A 194 21.09 12.61 -4.73
C GLY A 194 20.36 13.94 -4.75
N ASP A 195 20.50 14.75 -3.69
CA ASP A 195 19.75 15.98 -3.49
C ASP A 195 19.95 17.00 -4.64
N LYS A 196 21.19 17.11 -5.15
CA LYS A 196 21.49 18.00 -6.31
C LYS A 196 20.82 17.54 -7.59
N VAL A 197 20.76 16.22 -7.83
CA VAL A 197 20.10 15.64 -9.01
C VAL A 197 18.60 15.89 -8.94
N MET A 198 17.98 15.69 -7.78
CA MET A 198 16.56 15.98 -7.59
C MET A 198 16.26 17.47 -7.78
N ALA A 199 17.13 18.36 -7.29
CA ALA A 199 17.01 19.80 -7.50
C ALA A 199 17.07 20.17 -8.99
N GLN A 200 17.97 19.55 -9.77
CA GLN A 200 18.04 19.73 -11.23
C GLN A 200 16.76 19.28 -11.94
N ILE A 201 16.16 18.16 -11.50
CA ILE A 201 14.88 17.68 -12.06
C ILE A 201 13.77 18.70 -11.77
N ILE A 202 13.68 19.22 -10.55
CA ILE A 202 12.71 20.26 -10.17
C ILE A 202 12.89 21.50 -11.04
N ASP A 203 14.12 21.98 -11.15
CA ASP A 203 14.44 23.17 -11.95
C ASP A 203 14.13 22.95 -13.43
N TYR A 204 14.43 21.77 -13.98
CA TYR A 204 14.08 21.43 -15.35
C TYR A 204 12.56 21.49 -15.59
N CYS A 205 11.77 20.94 -14.70
CA CYS A 205 10.31 21.00 -14.79
C CYS A 205 9.78 22.42 -14.76
N GLU A 206 10.28 23.27 -13.84
CA GLU A 206 9.77 24.63 -13.68
C GLU A 206 10.38 25.64 -14.69
N LEU A 207 11.67 25.54 -14.99
CA LEU A 207 12.37 26.53 -15.80
C LEU A 207 12.37 26.21 -17.29
N GLU A 208 12.49 24.93 -17.66
CA GLU A 208 12.53 24.49 -19.06
C GLU A 208 11.14 24.07 -19.57
N LEU A 209 10.46 23.16 -18.85
CA LEU A 209 9.12 22.71 -19.24
C LEU A 209 8.02 23.72 -18.90
N LYS A 210 8.33 24.78 -18.14
CA LYS A 210 7.38 25.80 -17.69
C LYS A 210 6.16 25.24 -16.96
N THR A 211 6.36 24.10 -16.28
CA THR A 211 5.31 23.39 -15.55
C THR A 211 5.55 23.51 -14.06
N LYS A 212 4.54 23.89 -13.30
CA LYS A 212 4.63 23.99 -11.83
C LYS A 212 4.97 22.66 -11.20
N VAL A 213 5.77 22.70 -10.15
CA VAL A 213 6.11 21.53 -9.35
C VAL A 213 5.47 21.65 -7.96
N VAL A 214 4.80 20.57 -7.54
CA VAL A 214 4.26 20.42 -6.19
C VAL A 214 5.03 19.30 -5.48
N LEU A 215 5.73 19.66 -4.40
CA LEU A 215 6.53 18.71 -3.60
C LEU A 215 5.71 18.19 -2.42
N THR A 216 5.81 16.89 -2.15
CA THR A 216 5.27 16.27 -0.94
C THR A 216 6.33 15.41 -0.24
N ALA A 217 6.17 15.22 1.06
CA ALA A 217 6.91 14.28 1.91
C ALA A 217 6.05 13.94 3.12
N ALA A 218 6.34 12.83 3.79
CA ALA A 218 5.71 12.52 5.07
C ALA A 218 6.13 13.52 6.17
N PRO A 219 5.31 13.71 7.23
CA PRO A 219 5.63 14.59 8.37
C PRO A 219 6.65 13.93 9.31
N VAL A 220 7.80 13.52 8.76
CA VAL A 220 8.90 12.84 9.47
C VAL A 220 10.14 13.69 9.32
N ASP A 221 10.80 13.99 10.42
CA ASP A 221 11.95 14.92 10.45
C ASP A 221 13.03 14.61 9.41
N GLN A 222 13.34 13.33 9.22
CA GLN A 222 14.35 12.89 8.26
C GLN A 222 13.94 13.20 6.80
N GLU A 223 12.68 13.01 6.44
CA GLU A 223 12.18 13.32 5.10
C GLU A 223 12.09 14.83 4.89
N LEU A 224 11.59 15.56 5.89
CA LEU A 224 11.51 17.04 5.85
C LEU A 224 12.88 17.68 5.73
N ALA A 225 13.86 17.23 6.50
CA ALA A 225 15.23 17.71 6.42
C ALA A 225 15.85 17.46 5.03
N ARG A 226 15.57 16.30 4.43
CA ARG A 226 16.04 16.00 3.08
C ARG A 226 15.41 16.88 2.02
N VAL A 227 14.10 17.10 2.08
CA VAL A 227 13.44 18.06 1.16
C VAL A 227 14.01 19.46 1.32
N ALA A 228 14.25 19.92 2.55
CA ALA A 228 14.90 21.21 2.80
C ALA A 228 16.31 21.29 2.18
N ASN A 229 17.08 20.20 2.20
CA ASN A 229 18.39 20.14 1.54
C ASN A 229 18.27 20.17 0.00
N ILE A 230 17.31 19.47 -0.59
CA ILE A 230 17.04 19.53 -2.04
C ILE A 230 16.73 21.00 -2.42
N LEU A 231 15.83 21.64 -1.68
CA LEU A 231 15.41 23.04 -1.96
C LEU A 231 16.55 24.05 -1.85
N LYS A 232 17.60 23.82 -1.04
CA LYS A 232 18.80 24.68 -1.02
C LYS A 232 19.57 24.67 -2.34
N HIS A 233 19.40 23.64 -3.16
CA HIS A 233 20.06 23.49 -4.46
C HIS A 233 19.18 23.87 -5.63
N THR A 234 17.86 24.11 -5.44
CA THR A 234 16.95 24.55 -6.50
C THR A 234 17.09 26.04 -6.79
N LYS A 235 16.97 26.40 -8.05
CA LYS A 235 16.92 27.80 -8.53
C LYS A 235 15.45 28.28 -8.66
N SER A 236 14.55 27.35 -8.91
CA SER A 236 13.12 27.59 -9.02
C SER A 236 12.44 27.66 -7.65
N LYS A 237 11.12 27.91 -7.63
CA LYS A 237 10.32 28.01 -6.39
C LYS A 237 9.11 27.06 -6.47
N PRO A 238 9.32 25.76 -6.29
CA PRO A 238 8.22 24.80 -6.29
C PRO A 238 7.29 25.02 -5.09
N ILE A 239 6.04 24.60 -5.24
CA ILE A 239 5.06 24.60 -4.15
C ILE A 239 5.43 23.48 -3.17
N ASN A 240 5.86 23.84 -1.97
CA ASN A 240 6.28 22.88 -0.96
C ASN A 240 5.15 22.54 0.02
N LEU A 241 4.60 21.32 -0.10
CA LEU A 241 3.58 20.75 0.76
C LEU A 241 4.13 19.62 1.67
N SER A 242 5.44 19.49 1.79
CA SER A 242 6.06 18.47 2.63
C SER A 242 5.56 18.53 4.07
N GLY A 243 5.08 17.41 4.59
CA GLY A 243 4.52 17.29 5.94
C GLY A 243 3.15 17.92 6.15
N LYS A 244 2.52 18.50 5.13
CA LYS A 244 1.25 19.27 5.27
C LYS A 244 0.00 18.48 4.89
N LEU A 245 0.16 17.31 4.25
CA LEU A 245 -0.93 16.50 3.74
C LEU A 245 -0.98 15.15 4.44
N THR A 246 -2.18 14.66 4.67
CA THR A 246 -2.40 13.24 4.96
C THR A 246 -2.16 12.40 3.70
N LEU A 247 -2.08 11.09 3.85
CA LEU A 247 -1.84 10.20 2.72
C LEU A 247 -3.02 10.18 1.73
N LEU A 248 -4.27 10.29 2.21
CA LEU A 248 -5.45 10.40 1.34
C LEU A 248 -5.52 11.76 0.63
N GLU A 249 -5.18 12.84 1.31
CA GLU A 249 -5.05 14.16 0.68
C GLU A 249 -3.93 14.17 -0.38
N THR A 250 -2.80 13.49 -0.12
CA THR A 250 -1.73 13.29 -1.12
C THR A 250 -2.22 12.46 -2.30
N SER A 251 -3.05 11.45 -2.08
CA SER A 251 -3.69 10.68 -3.15
C SER A 251 -4.64 11.54 -3.98
N ALA A 252 -5.45 12.37 -3.33
CA ALA A 252 -6.36 13.30 -4.00
C ALA A 252 -5.60 14.36 -4.82
N LEU A 253 -4.52 14.92 -4.27
CA LEU A 253 -3.61 15.82 -4.98
C LEU A 253 -3.00 15.13 -6.21
N ASN A 254 -2.57 13.90 -6.05
CA ASN A 254 -1.95 13.11 -7.09
C ASN A 254 -2.86 12.94 -8.31
N LYS A 255 -4.18 12.73 -8.12
CA LYS A 255 -5.18 12.66 -9.20
C LYS A 255 -5.28 13.90 -10.06
N LEU A 256 -4.85 15.06 -9.54
CA LEU A 256 -4.91 16.34 -10.25
C LEU A 256 -3.61 16.65 -11.00
N ALA A 257 -2.54 15.89 -10.75
CA ALA A 257 -1.25 16.08 -11.38
C ALA A 257 -1.21 15.50 -12.80
N GLN A 258 -0.41 16.08 -13.68
CA GLN A 258 -0.15 15.53 -15.02
C GLN A 258 0.67 14.23 -14.97
N MET A 259 1.58 14.16 -14.00
CA MET A 259 2.40 12.99 -13.72
C MET A 259 2.97 13.03 -12.31
N LEU A 260 3.44 11.89 -11.84
CA LEU A 260 4.23 11.77 -10.62
C LEU A 260 5.69 11.46 -10.95
N ILE A 261 6.61 12.21 -10.35
CA ILE A 261 8.04 11.85 -10.26
C ILE A 261 8.32 11.41 -8.83
N VAL A 262 8.87 10.21 -8.65
CA VAL A 262 8.91 9.58 -7.33
C VAL A 262 10.11 8.64 -7.20
N VAL A 263 10.51 8.36 -5.97
CA VAL A 263 11.40 7.24 -5.64
C VAL A 263 10.57 6.02 -5.24
N ASP A 264 11.20 4.86 -5.04
CA ASP A 264 10.52 3.63 -4.59
C ASP A 264 9.85 3.82 -3.20
N THR A 265 8.57 4.13 -3.21
CA THR A 265 7.72 4.38 -2.03
C THR A 265 6.24 4.08 -2.31
N ALA A 266 5.41 4.05 -1.27
CA ALA A 266 3.97 3.80 -1.39
C ALA A 266 3.24 4.82 -2.28
N ILE A 267 3.74 6.06 -2.39
CA ILE A 267 3.15 7.11 -3.25
C ILE A 267 3.16 6.69 -4.72
N MET A 268 4.16 5.94 -5.16
CA MET A 268 4.21 5.36 -6.50
C MET A 268 2.99 4.47 -6.79
N HIS A 269 2.64 3.59 -5.86
CA HIS A 269 1.48 2.70 -6.00
C HIS A 269 0.15 3.47 -5.93
N ILE A 270 0.10 4.57 -5.17
CA ILE A 270 -1.05 5.47 -5.15
C ILE A 270 -1.26 6.11 -6.53
N ALA A 271 -0.19 6.57 -7.18
CA ALA A 271 -0.29 7.17 -8.51
C ALA A 271 -0.79 6.14 -9.54
N THR A 272 -0.28 4.92 -9.47
CA THR A 272 -0.76 3.81 -10.30
C THR A 272 -2.25 3.54 -10.08
N ALA A 273 -2.73 3.57 -8.83
CA ALA A 273 -4.15 3.42 -8.52
C ALA A 273 -5.01 4.60 -9.01
N ASN A 274 -4.41 5.74 -9.23
CA ASN A 274 -5.05 6.94 -9.76
C ASN A 274 -4.95 7.06 -11.29
N ASP A 275 -4.37 6.07 -11.97
CA ASP A 275 -4.13 6.05 -13.43
C ASP A 275 -3.30 7.25 -13.93
N ILE A 276 -2.32 7.71 -13.13
CA ILE A 276 -1.44 8.84 -13.48
C ILE A 276 -0.10 8.32 -14.01
N PRO A 277 0.48 8.94 -15.05
CA PRO A 277 1.83 8.63 -15.50
C PRO A 277 2.85 8.75 -14.37
N VAL A 278 3.72 7.74 -14.23
CA VAL A 278 4.72 7.66 -13.16
C VAL A 278 6.13 7.55 -13.72
N LEU A 279 7.01 8.45 -13.32
CA LEU A 279 8.46 8.31 -13.46
C LEU A 279 9.06 7.95 -12.10
N ALA A 280 9.45 6.69 -11.95
CA ALA A 280 9.95 6.16 -10.68
C ALA A 280 11.45 5.87 -10.73
N PHE A 281 12.17 6.33 -9.71
CA PHE A 281 13.58 6.01 -9.50
C PHE A 281 13.74 4.85 -8.53
N PHE A 282 14.43 3.82 -8.97
CA PHE A 282 14.70 2.63 -8.19
C PHE A 282 16.19 2.54 -7.80
N GLY A 283 16.43 2.12 -6.56
CA GLY A 283 17.74 1.70 -6.09
C GLY A 283 17.87 0.16 -6.16
N PRO A 284 18.17 -0.51 -5.04
CA PRO A 284 18.41 -1.96 -5.00
C PRO A 284 17.13 -2.82 -5.07
N THR A 285 15.93 -2.21 -5.09
CA THR A 285 14.67 -2.96 -5.16
C THR A 285 14.41 -3.44 -6.59
N ALA A 286 14.03 -4.70 -6.77
CA ALA A 286 13.71 -5.27 -8.07
C ALA A 286 12.46 -4.59 -8.66
N VAL A 287 12.61 -3.93 -9.81
CA VAL A 287 11.55 -3.18 -10.50
C VAL A 287 10.45 -4.12 -10.97
N ASP A 288 10.79 -5.28 -11.52
CA ASP A 288 9.82 -6.27 -12.03
C ASP A 288 8.87 -6.77 -10.95
N ASN A 289 9.31 -6.75 -9.69
CA ASN A 289 8.49 -7.19 -8.56
C ASN A 289 7.66 -6.07 -7.93
N TRP A 290 8.16 -4.81 -7.93
CA TRP A 290 7.63 -3.70 -7.14
C TRP A 290 7.45 -2.40 -7.92
N GLY A 291 7.71 -2.40 -9.23
CA GLY A 291 7.57 -1.21 -10.07
C GLY A 291 6.15 -0.65 -10.11
N PRO A 292 5.93 0.45 -10.81
CA PRO A 292 4.60 0.92 -11.11
C PRO A 292 3.79 -0.18 -11.78
N TRP A 293 2.63 -0.51 -11.23
CA TRP A 293 1.77 -1.55 -11.77
C TRP A 293 0.94 -1.00 -12.92
N ASP A 294 1.18 -1.46 -14.13
CA ASP A 294 0.38 -1.10 -15.29
C ASP A 294 -0.59 -2.24 -15.63
N LYS A 295 -1.88 -1.95 -15.52
CA LYS A 295 -2.94 -2.92 -15.87
C LYS A 295 -3.03 -3.23 -17.37
N ALA A 296 -2.46 -2.36 -18.23
CA ALA A 296 -2.48 -2.56 -19.68
C ALA A 296 -1.38 -3.52 -20.16
N LEU A 297 -0.33 -3.71 -19.38
CA LEU A 297 0.81 -4.59 -19.72
C LEU A 297 0.66 -6.02 -19.18
N THR A 298 -0.48 -6.35 -18.59
CA THR A 298 -0.77 -7.64 -17.96
C THR A 298 -2.07 -8.24 -18.45
#